data_1fce234b2145d7220255256c4ef7f98b
#
_entry.id   1fce234b2145d7220255256c4ef7f98b
#
_cell.length_a   1.000
_cell.length_b   1.000
_cell.length_c   1.000
_cell.angle_alpha   90.00
_cell.angle_beta   90.00
_cell.angle_gamma   90.00
#
_symmetry.space_group_name_H-M   'P 1'
#
loop_
_entity.id
_entity.type
_entity.pdbx_description
1 polymer ?
#
loop_
_entity_poly.entity_id
_entity_poly.type
_entity_poly.pdbx_seq_one_letter_code
_entity_poly.pdbx_strand_id
1 'polypeptide(L)'
;MGKLPWNEQYKFIYEIPPITFHYHHGFLAGSYPAGVETTDVSFHDVSKFLGHICLCGAGGFMITSLAVDYITSNEEPLERGEFTLISSRDHTVSDVIAFILGCNKRNIPEANQYFIDTGIDSPRREYHYFIGYNPEKKAVHIIYRKHLLVGNEEMDRLWEIEQNFDRNPGSVDIAELEMYRNAMLTMVKDVLLERKADLFEVEAYDYQAFEKRIEQLKKNR
;
A
#
# COMPACT_ATOMS: atom_id res chain seq x y z
N MET A 1 -22.67 12.93 9.90
CA MET A 1 -21.44 12.60 9.19
C MET A 1 -20.66 13.89 8.97
N GLY A 2 -19.49 14.07 9.57
CA GLY A 2 -18.65 15.27 9.39
C GLY A 2 -18.24 15.40 7.92
N LYS A 3 -18.24 16.64 7.39
CA LYS A 3 -17.69 16.91 6.07
C LYS A 3 -16.25 16.43 6.05
N LEU A 4 -15.92 15.61 5.06
CA LEU A 4 -14.55 15.15 4.85
C LEU A 4 -13.70 16.31 4.34
N PRO A 5 -12.45 16.43 4.76
CA PRO A 5 -11.61 17.59 4.46
C PRO A 5 -11.07 17.58 3.01
N TRP A 6 -11.40 16.56 2.21
CA TRP A 6 -10.84 16.39 0.88
C TRP A 6 -11.46 17.34 -0.14
N ASN A 7 -10.61 17.87 -1.04
CA ASN A 7 -11.06 18.70 -2.15
C ASN A 7 -12.02 17.91 -3.07
N GLU A 8 -12.98 18.62 -3.70
CA GLU A 8 -14.00 18.07 -4.61
C GLU A 8 -13.39 17.16 -5.71
N GLN A 9 -12.23 17.52 -6.23
CA GLN A 9 -11.54 16.76 -7.28
C GLN A 9 -11.08 15.36 -6.84
N TYR A 10 -11.04 15.09 -5.53
CA TYR A 10 -10.69 13.79 -4.96
C TYR A 10 -11.92 12.97 -4.53
N LYS A 11 -13.15 13.38 -4.83
CA LYS A 11 -14.35 12.63 -4.45
C LYS A 11 -14.42 11.22 -5.04
N PHE A 12 -13.75 10.96 -6.15
CA PHE A 12 -13.66 9.64 -6.75
C PHE A 12 -13.11 8.55 -5.81
N ILE A 13 -12.37 8.92 -4.77
CA ILE A 13 -11.83 7.95 -3.79
C ILE A 13 -12.93 7.18 -3.05
N TYR A 14 -14.14 7.71 -2.99
CA TYR A 14 -15.30 7.03 -2.38
C TYR A 14 -15.96 6.01 -3.30
N GLU A 15 -15.61 6.03 -4.58
CA GLU A 15 -16.10 5.09 -5.61
C GLU A 15 -15.16 3.89 -5.75
N ILE A 16 -13.96 3.96 -5.14
CA ILE A 16 -13.00 2.86 -5.15
C ILE A 16 -13.55 1.74 -4.24
N PRO A 17 -13.73 0.52 -4.77
CA PRO A 17 -14.17 -0.61 -3.95
C PRO A 17 -13.20 -0.84 -2.77
N PRO A 18 -13.72 -1.06 -1.55
CA PRO A 18 -12.88 -1.40 -0.42
C PRO A 18 -12.31 -2.81 -0.55
N ILE A 19 -11.29 -3.10 0.22
CA ILE A 19 -10.77 -4.46 0.41
C ILE A 19 -11.44 -5.03 1.65
N THR A 20 -12.17 -6.13 1.49
CA THR A 20 -12.92 -6.78 2.56
C THR A 20 -12.11 -7.92 3.18
N PHE A 21 -12.11 -7.97 4.49
CA PHE A 21 -11.41 -9.00 5.27
C PHE A 21 -12.34 -9.62 6.32
N HIS A 22 -12.14 -10.86 6.67
CA HIS A 22 -12.52 -11.38 7.98
C HIS A 22 -11.62 -10.74 9.06
N TYR A 23 -12.20 -10.51 10.25
CA TYR A 23 -11.42 -10.02 11.38
C TYR A 23 -11.94 -10.62 12.68
N HIS A 24 -11.45 -11.80 12.98
CA HIS A 24 -11.85 -12.61 14.14
C HIS A 24 -11.77 -11.84 15.48
N HIS A 25 -10.73 -11.03 15.67
CA HIS A 25 -10.61 -10.23 16.90
C HIS A 25 -11.68 -9.15 17.04
N GLY A 26 -12.20 -8.60 15.95
CA GLY A 26 -13.31 -7.64 15.99
C GLY A 26 -14.61 -8.28 16.47
N PHE A 27 -14.86 -9.52 16.04
CA PHE A 27 -15.97 -10.33 16.51
C PHE A 27 -15.80 -10.71 18.00
N LEU A 28 -14.64 -11.22 18.39
CA LEU A 28 -14.32 -11.56 19.77
C LEU A 28 -14.49 -10.37 20.74
N ALA A 29 -14.07 -9.19 20.33
CA ALA A 29 -14.18 -7.96 21.11
C ALA A 29 -15.61 -7.38 21.18
N GLY A 30 -16.56 -7.97 20.45
CA GLY A 30 -17.91 -7.42 20.34
C GLY A 30 -17.97 -6.06 19.62
N SER A 31 -16.96 -5.76 18.78
CA SER A 31 -16.87 -4.50 18.04
C SER A 31 -17.81 -4.45 16.85
N TYR A 32 -18.30 -5.61 16.42
CA TYR A 32 -19.20 -5.73 15.28
C TYR A 32 -20.63 -6.07 15.71
N PRO A 33 -21.63 -5.62 14.92
CA PRO A 33 -23.00 -6.09 15.11
C PRO A 33 -23.10 -7.60 14.97
N ALA A 34 -24.12 -8.21 15.61
CA ALA A 34 -24.36 -9.65 15.50
C ALA A 34 -24.51 -10.06 14.01
N GLY A 35 -23.79 -11.10 13.62
CA GLY A 35 -23.80 -11.62 12.25
C GLY A 35 -22.89 -10.88 11.27
N VAL A 36 -22.10 -9.91 11.74
CA VAL A 36 -21.06 -9.24 10.94
C VAL A 36 -19.69 -9.77 11.37
N GLU A 37 -18.99 -10.42 10.46
CA GLU A 37 -17.68 -11.02 10.69
C GLU A 37 -16.58 -10.40 9.82
N THR A 38 -16.97 -9.46 8.95
CA THR A 38 -16.05 -8.81 8.01
C THR A 38 -15.87 -7.33 8.30
N THR A 39 -14.75 -6.79 7.86
CA THR A 39 -14.43 -5.37 7.90
C THR A 39 -13.91 -4.92 6.55
N ASP A 40 -14.29 -3.71 6.17
CA ASP A 40 -13.82 -3.08 4.95
C ASP A 40 -12.70 -2.09 5.26
N VAL A 41 -11.65 -2.13 4.44
CA VAL A 41 -10.60 -1.10 4.43
C VAL A 41 -10.68 -0.37 3.10
N SER A 42 -11.18 0.85 3.14
CA SER A 42 -11.33 1.71 1.96
C SER A 42 -10.07 2.53 1.68
N PHE A 43 -9.94 3.05 0.46
CA PHE A 43 -8.88 4.01 0.16
C PHE A 43 -9.03 5.31 0.97
N HIS A 44 -10.25 5.65 1.39
CA HIS A 44 -10.48 6.75 2.31
C HIS A 44 -9.84 6.53 3.69
N ASP A 45 -9.83 5.29 4.21
CA ASP A 45 -9.16 4.95 5.46
C ASP A 45 -7.64 5.07 5.33
N VAL A 46 -7.07 4.65 4.19
CA VAL A 46 -5.66 4.89 3.85
C VAL A 46 -5.34 6.38 3.83
N SER A 47 -6.21 7.19 3.21
CA SER A 47 -6.01 8.65 3.16
C SER A 47 -6.03 9.29 4.55
N LYS A 48 -6.87 8.79 5.45
CA LYS A 48 -6.88 9.22 6.86
C LYS A 48 -5.63 8.77 7.62
N PHE A 49 -5.18 7.54 7.39
CA PHE A 49 -3.95 7.02 7.99
C PHE A 49 -2.73 7.88 7.63
N LEU A 50 -2.64 8.32 6.37
CA LEU A 50 -1.54 9.18 5.89
C LEU A 50 -1.74 10.67 6.21
N GLY A 51 -2.98 11.11 6.47
CA GLY A 51 -3.33 12.52 6.64
C GLY A 51 -3.48 13.29 5.32
N HIS A 52 -3.25 12.65 4.17
CA HIS A 52 -3.37 13.23 2.83
C HIS A 52 -3.59 12.15 1.76
N ILE A 53 -3.92 12.59 0.55
CA ILE A 53 -4.03 11.73 -0.62
C ILE A 53 -2.74 11.86 -1.43
N CYS A 54 -2.04 10.74 -1.63
CA CYS A 54 -0.79 10.70 -2.37
C CYS A 54 -0.60 9.41 -3.15
N LEU A 55 0.42 9.42 -3.99
CA LEU A 55 0.79 8.28 -4.83
C LEU A 55 1.27 7.06 -4.03
N CYS A 56 1.89 7.27 -2.86
CA CYS A 56 2.29 6.17 -1.99
C CYS A 56 1.06 5.44 -1.42
N GLY A 57 0.04 6.21 -1.00
CA GLY A 57 -1.24 5.64 -0.55
C GLY A 57 -1.93 4.86 -1.66
N ALA A 58 -2.03 5.44 -2.87
CA ALA A 58 -2.64 4.80 -4.01
C ALA A 58 -1.91 3.50 -4.41
N GLY A 59 -0.58 3.54 -4.49
CA GLY A 59 0.24 2.36 -4.79
C GLY A 59 0.07 1.26 -3.75
N GLY A 60 0.16 1.59 -2.45
CA GLY A 60 0.01 0.61 -1.38
C GLY A 60 -1.38 -0.03 -1.35
N PHE A 61 -2.44 0.75 -1.61
CA PHE A 61 -3.79 0.23 -1.71
C PHE A 61 -3.94 -0.75 -2.89
N MET A 62 -3.46 -0.37 -4.07
CA MET A 62 -3.53 -1.23 -5.26
C MET A 62 -2.71 -2.50 -5.12
N ILE A 63 -1.49 -2.43 -4.58
CA ILE A 63 -0.66 -3.60 -4.30
C ILE A 63 -1.40 -4.56 -3.37
N THR A 64 -2.03 -4.02 -2.32
CA THR A 64 -2.79 -4.86 -1.38
C THR A 64 -4.01 -5.49 -2.03
N SER A 65 -4.78 -4.74 -2.83
CA SER A 65 -5.91 -5.28 -3.59
C SER A 65 -5.48 -6.41 -4.51
N LEU A 66 -4.42 -6.20 -5.31
CA LEU A 66 -3.90 -7.22 -6.22
C LEU A 66 -3.39 -8.47 -5.48
N ALA A 67 -2.76 -8.29 -4.31
CA ALA A 67 -2.29 -9.41 -3.49
C ALA A 67 -3.46 -10.22 -2.94
N VAL A 68 -4.48 -9.56 -2.39
CA VAL A 68 -5.68 -10.22 -1.86
C VAL A 68 -6.41 -10.95 -2.99
N ASP A 69 -6.65 -10.30 -4.12
CA ASP A 69 -7.31 -10.89 -5.29
C ASP A 69 -6.54 -12.14 -5.80
N TYR A 70 -5.20 -12.09 -5.80
CA TYR A 70 -4.36 -13.21 -6.24
C TYR A 70 -4.40 -14.40 -5.27
N ILE A 71 -4.38 -14.12 -3.97
CA ILE A 71 -4.34 -15.16 -2.91
C ILE A 71 -5.71 -15.81 -2.72
N THR A 72 -6.79 -15.02 -2.87
CA THR A 72 -8.17 -15.50 -2.66
C THR A 72 -8.53 -16.57 -3.67
N SER A 73 -8.88 -17.77 -3.18
CA SER A 73 -9.23 -18.92 -4.05
C SER A 73 -10.71 -19.21 -4.10
N ASN A 74 -11.49 -18.80 -3.09
CA ASN A 74 -12.84 -19.32 -2.80
C ASN A 74 -13.89 -18.23 -2.60
N GLU A 75 -13.73 -17.04 -3.11
CA GLU A 75 -14.67 -15.91 -2.92
C GLU A 75 -14.88 -15.46 -1.45
N GLU A 76 -14.28 -16.16 -0.48
CA GLU A 76 -14.37 -15.79 0.93
C GLU A 76 -13.27 -14.79 1.30
N PRO A 77 -13.60 -13.74 2.08
CA PRO A 77 -12.61 -12.79 2.56
C PRO A 77 -11.51 -13.46 3.37
N LEU A 78 -10.26 -13.04 3.18
CA LEU A 78 -9.11 -13.54 3.94
C LEU A 78 -9.07 -12.92 5.34
N GLU A 79 -8.49 -13.62 6.32
CA GLU A 79 -8.36 -13.13 7.70
C GLU A 79 -7.31 -12.01 7.81
N ARG A 80 -7.73 -10.83 8.23
CA ARG A 80 -6.85 -9.67 8.46
C ARG A 80 -5.90 -9.94 9.63
N GLY A 81 -4.63 -9.60 9.45
CA GLY A 81 -3.59 -9.84 10.47
C GLY A 81 -2.87 -11.18 10.34
N GLU A 82 -3.31 -12.06 9.44
CA GLU A 82 -2.65 -13.34 9.13
C GLU A 82 -1.67 -13.24 7.95
N PHE A 83 -1.37 -12.04 7.52
CA PHE A 83 -0.40 -11.77 6.46
C PHE A 83 0.99 -11.47 7.01
N THR A 84 1.99 -11.72 6.18
CA THR A 84 3.37 -11.26 6.39
C THR A 84 3.83 -10.52 5.16
N LEU A 85 4.46 -9.35 5.37
CA LEU A 85 4.99 -8.48 4.32
C LEU A 85 6.51 -8.43 4.39
N ILE A 86 7.16 -8.64 3.24
CA ILE A 86 8.56 -8.26 3.00
C ILE A 86 8.55 -7.22 1.89
N SER A 87 9.19 -6.07 2.12
CA SER A 87 9.29 -5.02 1.10
C SER A 87 10.74 -4.66 0.79
N SER A 88 11.02 -4.23 -0.42
CA SER A 88 12.21 -3.44 -0.70
C SER A 88 12.17 -2.11 0.07
N ARG A 89 13.29 -1.39 0.11
CA ARG A 89 13.30 -0.05 0.69
C ARG A 89 12.42 0.88 -0.17
N ASP A 90 11.40 1.47 0.45
CA ASP A 90 10.53 2.47 -0.16
C ASP A 90 10.33 3.67 0.77
N HIS A 91 9.44 4.60 0.41
CA HIS A 91 9.10 5.74 1.24
C HIS A 91 8.02 5.37 2.28
N THR A 92 6.77 5.14 1.85
CA THR A 92 5.60 4.92 2.73
C THR A 92 4.66 3.83 2.20
N VAL A 93 4.92 3.29 1.01
CA VAL A 93 4.02 2.33 0.35
C VAL A 93 3.86 1.07 1.20
N SER A 94 4.96 0.54 1.72
CA SER A 94 4.94 -0.65 2.58
C SER A 94 4.23 -0.43 3.93
N ASP A 95 4.26 0.80 4.46
CA ASP A 95 3.49 1.12 5.68
C ASP A 95 1.98 1.08 5.41
N VAL A 96 1.54 1.53 4.23
CA VAL A 96 0.14 1.43 3.79
C VAL A 96 -0.28 -0.03 3.62
N ILE A 97 0.53 -0.86 2.95
CA ILE A 97 0.28 -2.30 2.81
C ILE A 97 0.15 -2.94 4.19
N ALA A 98 1.10 -2.67 5.10
CA ALA A 98 1.09 -3.21 6.45
C ALA A 98 -0.14 -2.76 7.25
N PHE A 99 -0.57 -1.50 7.10
CA PHE A 99 -1.80 -0.98 7.70
C PHE A 99 -3.03 -1.74 7.21
N ILE A 100 -3.20 -1.90 5.90
CA ILE A 100 -4.37 -2.58 5.31
C ILE A 100 -4.41 -4.05 5.74
N LEU A 101 -3.30 -4.77 5.63
CA LEU A 101 -3.19 -6.20 5.95
C LEU A 101 -3.17 -6.49 7.46
N GLY A 102 -2.92 -5.48 8.31
CA GLY A 102 -2.76 -5.66 9.74
C GLY A 102 -1.38 -6.21 10.15
N CYS A 103 -0.35 -6.07 9.31
CA CYS A 103 1.03 -6.53 9.56
C CYS A 103 1.80 -5.55 10.46
N ASN A 104 1.40 -5.34 11.70
CA ASN A 104 1.94 -4.26 12.55
C ASN A 104 2.65 -4.71 13.83
N LYS A 105 2.90 -6.00 14.02
CA LYS A 105 3.47 -6.55 15.26
C LYS A 105 5.00 -6.42 15.34
N ARG A 106 5.56 -5.27 14.95
CA ARG A 106 7.02 -5.04 14.85
C ARG A 106 7.76 -5.09 16.19
N ASN A 107 7.09 -4.77 17.31
CA ASN A 107 7.70 -4.66 18.62
C ASN A 107 7.86 -6.02 19.34
N ILE A 108 7.33 -7.09 18.76
CA ILE A 108 7.44 -8.45 19.27
C ILE A 108 8.17 -9.25 18.18
N PRO A 109 9.48 -9.55 18.36
CA PRO A 109 10.30 -10.18 17.31
C PRO A 109 9.70 -11.46 16.72
N GLU A 110 9.13 -12.31 17.59
CA GLU A 110 8.54 -13.59 17.22
C GLU A 110 7.25 -13.41 16.40
N ALA A 111 6.49 -12.35 16.69
CA ALA A 111 5.23 -12.01 16.04
C ALA A 111 5.36 -10.93 14.96
N ASN A 112 6.61 -10.56 14.59
CA ASN A 112 6.83 -9.57 13.55
C ASN A 112 6.38 -10.10 12.17
N GLN A 113 5.49 -9.36 11.54
CA GLN A 113 4.91 -9.67 10.23
C GLN A 113 5.27 -8.63 9.15
N TYR A 114 6.16 -7.70 9.44
CA TYR A 114 6.58 -6.69 8.47
C TYR A 114 8.10 -6.52 8.50
N PHE A 115 8.72 -6.78 7.35
CA PHE A 115 10.17 -6.77 7.15
C PHE A 115 10.55 -5.86 5.99
N ILE A 116 11.63 -5.10 6.17
CA ILE A 116 12.29 -4.36 5.10
C ILE A 116 13.54 -5.15 4.72
N ASP A 117 13.62 -5.59 3.47
CA ASP A 117 14.79 -6.27 2.92
C ASP A 117 15.61 -5.28 2.09
N THR A 118 16.70 -4.80 2.69
CA THR A 118 17.61 -3.86 2.02
C THR A 118 18.55 -4.52 1.01
N GLY A 119 18.54 -5.85 0.92
CA GLY A 119 19.30 -6.62 -0.06
C GLY A 119 18.60 -6.76 -1.41
N ILE A 120 17.36 -6.28 -1.54
CA ILE A 120 16.68 -6.23 -2.83
C ILE A 120 17.28 -5.08 -3.65
N ASP A 121 17.97 -5.43 -4.72
CA ASP A 121 18.45 -4.49 -5.72
C ASP A 121 17.40 -4.33 -6.82
N SER A 122 17.02 -3.10 -7.11
CA SER A 122 15.99 -2.80 -8.10
C SER A 122 16.28 -1.47 -8.79
N PRO A 123 15.83 -1.30 -10.05
CA PRO A 123 15.90 -0.02 -10.74
C PRO A 123 15.25 1.10 -9.94
N ARG A 124 15.67 2.33 -10.21
CA ARG A 124 15.12 3.52 -9.55
C ARG A 124 13.59 3.61 -9.73
N ARG A 125 12.86 3.75 -8.62
CA ARG A 125 11.39 3.80 -8.55
C ARG A 125 10.70 2.52 -9.01
N GLU A 126 11.40 1.41 -8.92
CA GLU A 126 10.83 0.08 -8.97
C GLU A 126 10.93 -0.53 -7.57
N TYR A 127 9.81 -1.03 -7.06
CA TYR A 127 9.69 -1.52 -5.70
C TYR A 127 9.13 -2.93 -5.70
N HIS A 128 9.66 -3.77 -4.81
CA HIS A 128 9.29 -5.17 -4.70
C HIS A 128 8.61 -5.44 -3.37
N TYR A 129 7.47 -6.12 -3.42
CA TYR A 129 6.67 -6.51 -2.26
C TYR A 129 6.38 -7.99 -2.34
N PHE A 130 6.76 -8.71 -1.29
CA PHE A 130 6.43 -10.13 -1.12
C PHE A 130 5.40 -10.22 0.00
N ILE A 131 4.23 -10.74 -0.31
CA ILE A 131 3.10 -10.82 0.61
C ILE A 131 2.71 -12.27 0.75
N GLY A 132 2.83 -12.80 1.96
CA GLY A 132 2.44 -14.18 2.29
C GLY A 132 1.19 -14.21 3.16
N TYR A 133 0.27 -15.13 2.86
CA TYR A 133 -0.89 -15.45 3.68
C TYR A 133 -0.64 -16.76 4.41
N ASN A 134 -0.47 -16.67 5.72
CA ASN A 134 0.05 -17.77 6.54
C ASN A 134 -0.89 -18.97 6.65
N PRO A 135 -2.23 -18.80 6.73
CA PRO A 135 -3.15 -19.95 6.85
C PRO A 135 -3.12 -20.90 5.67
N GLU A 136 -3.01 -20.39 4.45
CA GLU A 136 -3.01 -21.19 3.21
C GLU A 136 -1.61 -21.47 2.66
N LYS A 137 -0.57 -20.92 3.28
CA LYS A 137 0.81 -21.01 2.80
C LYS A 137 0.96 -20.57 1.35
N LYS A 138 0.33 -19.47 1.01
CA LYS A 138 0.42 -18.84 -0.29
C LYS A 138 1.24 -17.57 -0.20
N ALA A 139 2.02 -17.27 -1.22
CA ALA A 139 2.74 -16.01 -1.32
C ALA A 139 2.70 -15.47 -2.75
N VAL A 140 2.74 -14.15 -2.85
CA VAL A 140 2.77 -13.39 -4.09
C VAL A 140 3.91 -12.40 -4.05
N HIS A 141 4.55 -12.20 -5.20
CA HIS A 141 5.52 -11.14 -5.45
C HIS A 141 4.88 -10.09 -6.34
N ILE A 142 4.92 -8.83 -5.92
CA ILE A 142 4.39 -7.72 -6.69
C ILE A 142 5.50 -6.71 -6.91
N ILE A 143 5.70 -6.34 -8.18
CA ILE A 143 6.62 -5.29 -8.61
C ILE A 143 5.80 -4.06 -8.95
N TYR A 144 6.12 -2.92 -8.33
CA TYR A 144 5.51 -1.63 -8.62
C TYR A 144 6.50 -0.72 -9.35
N ARG A 145 6.22 -0.42 -10.62
CA ARG A 145 7.06 0.42 -11.49
C ARG A 145 6.56 1.85 -11.52
N LYS A 146 6.73 2.55 -10.42
CA LYS A 146 6.25 3.94 -10.23
C LYS A 146 6.73 4.90 -11.34
N HIS A 147 7.91 4.67 -11.88
CA HIS A 147 8.49 5.49 -12.96
C HIS A 147 7.68 5.47 -14.27
N LEU A 148 6.83 4.45 -14.49
CA LEU A 148 5.99 4.36 -15.69
C LEU A 148 4.81 5.35 -15.70
N LEU A 149 4.54 6.03 -14.59
CA LEU A 149 3.45 7.02 -14.54
C LEU A 149 3.77 8.25 -15.42
N VAL A 150 4.90 8.90 -15.17
CA VAL A 150 5.31 10.11 -15.88
C VAL A 150 6.81 10.14 -16.25
N GLY A 151 7.51 9.03 -16.09
CA GLY A 151 8.95 8.95 -16.31
C GLY A 151 9.80 9.46 -15.13
N ASN A 152 11.08 9.10 -15.12
CA ASN A 152 11.99 9.45 -14.03
C ASN A 152 12.28 10.95 -13.92
N GLU A 153 12.43 11.64 -15.05
CA GLU A 153 12.75 13.07 -15.09
C GLU A 153 11.63 13.91 -14.49
N GLU A 154 10.37 13.66 -14.88
CA GLU A 154 9.23 14.39 -14.32
C GLU A 154 9.00 14.03 -12.84
N MET A 155 9.23 12.77 -12.45
CA MET A 155 9.22 12.38 -11.04
C MET A 155 10.29 13.11 -10.22
N ASP A 156 11.46 13.39 -10.78
CA ASP A 156 12.51 14.16 -10.11
C ASP A 156 12.09 15.60 -9.91
N ARG A 157 11.52 16.20 -10.95
CA ARG A 157 11.01 17.58 -10.89
C ARG A 157 9.90 17.71 -9.84
N LEU A 158 8.95 16.80 -9.80
CA LEU A 158 7.88 16.81 -8.79
C LEU A 158 8.44 16.64 -7.39
N TRP A 159 9.41 15.75 -7.21
CA TRP A 159 10.08 15.54 -5.92
C TRP A 159 10.87 16.79 -5.47
N GLU A 160 11.51 17.51 -6.40
CA GLU A 160 12.21 18.76 -6.08
C GLU A 160 11.25 19.83 -5.58
N ILE A 161 10.07 19.97 -6.19
CA ILE A 161 9.03 20.90 -5.73
C ILE A 161 8.57 20.53 -4.31
N GLU A 162 8.32 19.26 -4.04
CA GLU A 162 7.95 18.74 -2.72
C GLU A 162 9.02 19.09 -1.69
N GLN A 163 10.30 18.79 -1.96
CA GLN A 163 11.42 19.09 -1.06
C GLN A 163 11.60 20.60 -0.81
N ASN A 164 11.39 21.44 -1.83
CA ASN A 164 11.47 22.88 -1.67
C ASN A 164 10.32 23.41 -0.81
N PHE A 165 9.11 22.89 -1.01
CA PHE A 165 7.95 23.23 -0.19
C PHE A 165 8.15 22.80 1.27
N ASP A 166 8.66 21.61 1.53
CA ASP A 166 8.91 21.12 2.89
C ASP A 166 9.97 21.94 3.63
N ARG A 167 11.01 22.39 2.93
CA ARG A 167 12.05 23.25 3.52
C ARG A 167 11.55 24.67 3.78
N ASN A 168 10.81 25.23 2.86
CA ASN A 168 10.26 26.58 2.94
C ASN A 168 9.02 26.71 2.04
N PRO A 169 7.81 26.61 2.58
CA PRO A 169 6.57 26.71 1.79
C PRO A 169 6.46 27.97 0.93
N GLY A 170 7.10 29.07 1.34
CA GLY A 170 7.14 30.32 0.59
C GLY A 170 8.13 30.36 -0.60
N SER A 171 8.94 29.31 -0.79
CA SER A 171 9.90 29.25 -1.91
C SER A 171 9.32 28.67 -3.20
N VAL A 172 8.16 28.05 -3.14
CA VAL A 172 7.46 27.45 -4.29
C VAL A 172 6.39 28.45 -4.77
N ASP A 173 6.43 28.81 -6.04
CA ASP A 173 5.42 29.70 -6.59
C ASP A 173 4.07 29.01 -6.79
N ILE A 174 3.01 29.80 -6.99
CA ILE A 174 1.64 29.28 -7.11
C ILE A 174 1.50 28.40 -8.36
N ALA A 175 2.16 28.72 -9.45
CA ALA A 175 2.05 27.94 -10.69
C ALA A 175 2.74 26.57 -10.56
N GLU A 176 3.91 26.50 -9.90
CA GLU A 176 4.59 25.26 -9.58
C GLU A 176 3.74 24.36 -8.65
N LEU A 177 3.12 24.98 -7.64
CA LEU A 177 2.26 24.28 -6.71
C LEU A 177 1.00 23.70 -7.39
N GLU A 178 0.38 24.48 -8.29
CA GLU A 178 -0.76 24.00 -9.08
C GLU A 178 -0.37 22.89 -10.06
N MET A 179 0.79 23.02 -10.70
CA MET A 179 1.33 21.97 -11.57
C MET A 179 1.55 20.68 -10.77
N TYR A 180 2.20 20.73 -9.61
CA TYR A 180 2.41 19.59 -8.73
C TYR A 180 1.08 18.91 -8.32
N ARG A 181 0.10 19.72 -7.90
CA ARG A 181 -1.23 19.22 -7.48
C ARG A 181 -1.96 18.52 -8.61
N ASN A 182 -1.92 19.09 -9.82
CA ASN A 182 -2.55 18.49 -10.99
C ASN A 182 -1.86 17.19 -11.42
N ALA A 183 -0.53 17.16 -11.41
CA ALA A 183 0.24 15.94 -11.68
C ALA A 183 -0.07 14.85 -10.66
N MET A 184 -0.10 15.19 -9.36
CA MET A 184 -0.42 14.25 -8.29
C MET A 184 -1.84 13.69 -8.44
N LEU A 185 -2.84 14.54 -8.71
CA LEU A 185 -4.22 14.12 -8.94
C LEU A 185 -4.32 13.15 -10.11
N THR A 186 -3.65 13.45 -11.23
CA THR A 186 -3.63 12.60 -12.43
C THR A 186 -3.01 11.25 -12.12
N MET A 187 -1.82 11.23 -11.52
CA MET A 187 -1.13 9.99 -11.17
C MET A 187 -1.91 9.12 -10.18
N VAL A 188 -2.58 9.72 -9.20
CA VAL A 188 -3.43 8.97 -8.26
C VAL A 188 -4.61 8.34 -8.98
N LYS A 189 -5.23 9.03 -9.94
CA LYS A 189 -6.30 8.47 -10.79
C LYS A 189 -5.77 7.35 -11.68
N ASP A 190 -4.62 7.53 -12.31
CA ASP A 190 -3.97 6.51 -13.15
C ASP A 190 -3.74 5.21 -12.38
N VAL A 191 -3.34 5.31 -11.11
CA VAL A 191 -3.16 4.14 -10.24
C VAL A 191 -4.48 3.50 -9.83
N LEU A 192 -5.44 4.28 -9.34
CA LEU A 192 -6.64 3.76 -8.68
C LEU A 192 -7.78 3.42 -9.67
N LEU A 193 -7.95 4.20 -10.73
CA LEU A 193 -9.09 4.07 -11.66
C LEU A 193 -8.66 3.41 -12.97
N GLU A 194 -7.64 3.97 -13.62
CA GLU A 194 -7.22 3.52 -14.95
C GLU A 194 -6.44 2.19 -14.89
N ARG A 195 -5.89 1.84 -13.73
CA ARG A 195 -5.08 0.64 -13.52
C ARG A 195 -4.09 0.44 -14.66
N LYS A 196 -3.34 1.53 -14.96
CA LYS A 196 -2.46 1.62 -16.12
C LYS A 196 -1.64 0.34 -16.26
N ALA A 197 -1.71 -0.29 -17.43
CA ALA A 197 -0.99 -1.53 -17.72
C ALA A 197 0.50 -1.36 -17.40
N ASP A 198 1.14 -2.41 -16.98
CA ASP A 198 2.58 -2.49 -16.67
C ASP A 198 3.04 -1.76 -15.39
N LEU A 199 2.18 -0.97 -14.72
CA LEU A 199 2.53 -0.39 -13.41
C LEU A 199 2.81 -1.45 -12.35
N PHE A 200 2.03 -2.54 -12.39
CA PHE A 200 2.12 -3.63 -11.44
C PHE A 200 2.31 -4.95 -12.17
N GLU A 201 3.33 -5.69 -11.76
CA GLU A 201 3.52 -7.07 -12.15
C GLU A 201 3.24 -7.96 -10.95
N VAL A 202 2.44 -9.02 -11.14
CA VAL A 202 1.99 -9.90 -10.07
C VAL A 202 2.41 -11.31 -10.43
N GLU A 203 3.22 -11.94 -9.59
CA GLU A 203 3.80 -13.27 -9.81
C GLU A 203 3.57 -14.18 -8.60
N ALA A 204 3.35 -15.48 -8.87
CA ALA A 204 3.41 -16.48 -7.81
C ALA A 204 4.79 -16.46 -7.13
N TYR A 205 4.81 -16.55 -5.81
CA TYR A 205 6.06 -16.71 -5.07
C TYR A 205 6.02 -18.00 -4.26
N ASP A 206 7.11 -18.76 -4.28
CA ASP A 206 7.20 -20.00 -3.51
C ASP A 206 7.16 -19.72 -2.01
N TYR A 207 6.20 -20.28 -1.30
CA TYR A 207 5.99 -19.99 0.12
C TYR A 207 7.14 -20.48 1.01
N GLN A 208 7.83 -21.58 0.64
CA GLN A 208 8.98 -22.05 1.41
C GLN A 208 10.18 -21.11 1.24
N ALA A 209 10.38 -20.56 0.02
CA ALA A 209 11.36 -19.52 -0.22
C ALA A 209 11.01 -18.24 0.55
N PHE A 210 9.73 -17.89 0.65
CA PHE A 210 9.24 -16.76 1.45
C PHE A 210 9.56 -16.93 2.94
N GLU A 211 9.23 -18.08 3.54
CA GLU A 211 9.54 -18.38 4.94
C GLU A 211 11.06 -18.34 5.21
N LYS A 212 11.86 -18.94 4.33
CA LYS A 212 13.32 -18.92 4.44
C LYS A 212 13.88 -17.48 4.41
N ARG A 213 13.31 -16.62 3.58
CA ARG A 213 13.69 -15.20 3.53
C ARG A 213 13.37 -14.48 4.84
N ILE A 214 12.19 -14.71 5.42
CA ILE A 214 11.82 -14.19 6.74
C ILE A 214 12.82 -14.61 7.80
N GLU A 215 13.21 -15.89 7.86
CA GLU A 215 14.18 -16.40 8.81
C GLU A 215 15.56 -15.72 8.67
N GLN A 216 16.00 -15.47 7.44
CA GLN A 216 17.22 -14.72 7.17
C GLN A 216 17.14 -13.27 7.68
N LEU A 217 16.02 -12.59 7.41
CA LEU A 217 15.79 -11.22 7.86
C LEU A 217 15.68 -11.12 9.39
N LYS A 218 15.15 -12.14 10.07
CA LYS A 218 15.14 -12.21 11.53
C LYS A 218 16.53 -12.36 12.14
N LYS A 219 17.45 -13.07 11.48
CA LYS A 219 18.83 -13.28 11.94
C LYS A 219 19.75 -12.06 11.75
N ASN A 220 19.42 -11.20 10.82
CA ASN A 220 20.20 -10.00 10.47
C ASN A 220 19.79 -8.74 11.27
N ARG A 221 18.88 -8.87 12.22
CA ARG A 221 18.46 -7.85 13.17
C ARG A 221 19.21 -8.00 14.49
#